data_ca66ddc022856b0cefa03370835dc6f2
#
_entry.id   ca66ddc022856b0cefa03370835dc6f2
#
_cell.length_a   1.000
_cell.length_b   1.000
_cell.length_c   1.000
_cell.angle_alpha   90.00
_cell.angle_beta   90.00
_cell.angle_gamma   90.00
#
_symmetry.space_group_name_H-M   'P 1'
#
loop_
_entity.id
_entity.type
_entity.pdbx_description
1 polymer ?
#
loop_
_entity_poly.entity_id
_entity_poly.type
_entity_poly.pdbx_seq_one_letter_code
_entity_poly.pdbx_strand_id
1 'polypeptide(L)'
;DDHIFWTTIQNISAVMQDRSPKDVIIAINDNAQDGIDISWLWDVDFDRFSDESVCSITVSGIRCQDMRLRMKYVDIPSVLEADVEKAIRDRVEDGTGNLYVLVNYTALFSTRNILKKLEGEHK
;
A
#
# COMPACT_ATOMS: atom_id res chain seq x y z
N ASP A 1 -5.74 -1.03 -15.29
CA ASP A 1 -6.03 0.38 -15.05
C ASP A 1 -7.35 0.55 -14.33
N ASP A 2 -8.34 -0.21 -14.72
CA ASP A 2 -9.67 -0.12 -14.14
C ASP A 2 -9.79 -0.87 -12.81
N HIS A 3 -8.69 -1.48 -12.36
CA HIS A 3 -8.69 -2.32 -11.17
C HIS A 3 -7.74 -1.79 -10.10
N ILE A 4 -7.72 -0.47 -9.96
CA ILE A 4 -6.98 0.17 -8.86
C ILE A 4 -7.99 0.56 -7.78
N PHE A 5 -7.84 -0.03 -6.61
CA PHE A 5 -8.71 0.25 -5.47
C PHE A 5 -7.86 0.87 -4.35
N TRP A 6 -8.41 1.82 -3.64
CA TRP A 6 -7.70 2.39 -2.48
C TRP A 6 -8.62 2.42 -1.27
N THR A 7 -8.02 2.22 -0.12
CA THR A 7 -8.75 2.21 1.14
C THR A 7 -7.77 2.48 2.29
N THR A 8 -8.28 2.60 3.49
CA THR A 8 -7.42 2.81 4.65
C THR A 8 -6.80 1.48 5.09
N ILE A 9 -5.67 1.56 5.78
CA ILE A 9 -4.93 0.38 6.22
C ILE A 9 -5.78 -0.51 7.13
N GLN A 10 -6.73 0.08 7.87
CA GLN A 10 -7.59 -0.69 8.76
C GLN A 10 -8.54 -1.63 8.02
N ASN A 11 -8.69 -1.49 6.71
CA ASN A 11 -9.63 -2.29 5.92
C ASN A 11 -8.98 -3.53 5.29
N ILE A 12 -7.95 -4.09 5.91
CA ILE A 12 -7.30 -5.31 5.43
C ILE A 12 -8.32 -6.44 5.23
N SER A 13 -9.27 -6.58 6.14
CA SER A 13 -10.29 -7.62 6.03
C SER A 13 -11.08 -7.51 4.74
N ALA A 14 -11.46 -6.29 4.36
CA ALA A 14 -12.21 -6.09 3.11
C ALA A 14 -11.37 -6.43 1.90
N VAL A 15 -10.08 -6.05 1.92
CA VAL A 15 -9.16 -6.37 0.83
C VAL A 15 -9.02 -7.88 0.67
N MET A 16 -8.91 -8.60 1.76
CA MET A 16 -8.70 -10.04 1.74
C MET A 16 -9.97 -10.85 1.47
N GLN A 17 -11.13 -10.20 1.41
CA GLN A 17 -12.35 -10.84 0.93
C GLN A 17 -12.30 -11.10 -0.58
N ASP A 18 -11.53 -10.30 -1.31
CA ASP A 18 -11.28 -10.54 -2.72
C ASP A 18 -10.24 -11.65 -2.84
N ARG A 19 -10.63 -12.78 -3.38
CA ARG A 19 -9.77 -13.97 -3.48
C ARG A 19 -8.95 -14.00 -4.76
N SER A 20 -9.13 -13.04 -5.66
CA SER A 20 -8.37 -13.00 -6.90
C SER A 20 -6.92 -12.55 -6.63
N PRO A 21 -5.98 -12.93 -7.52
CA PRO A 21 -4.60 -12.48 -7.39
C PRO A 21 -4.52 -10.96 -7.38
N LYS A 22 -3.71 -10.42 -6.48
CA LYS A 22 -3.63 -8.97 -6.31
C LYS A 22 -2.24 -8.52 -5.91
N ASP A 23 -1.94 -7.27 -6.22
CA ASP A 23 -0.77 -6.56 -5.70
C ASP A 23 -1.24 -5.55 -4.66
N VAL A 24 -0.44 -5.35 -3.63
CA VAL A 24 -0.78 -4.44 -2.53
C VAL A 24 0.32 -3.41 -2.37
N ILE A 25 -0.07 -2.15 -2.27
CA ILE A 25 0.83 -1.05 -1.91
C ILE A 25 0.36 -0.51 -0.55
N ILE A 26 1.30 -0.34 0.37
CA ILE A 26 1.00 0.26 1.67
C ILE A 26 1.77 1.57 1.76
N ALA A 27 1.06 2.69 1.82
CA ALA A 27 1.67 4.02 1.82
C ALA A 27 1.38 4.73 3.14
N ILE A 28 2.45 5.13 3.83
CA ILE A 28 2.36 5.83 5.11
C ILE A 28 3.19 7.11 5.03
N ASN A 29 2.54 8.25 5.20
CA ASN A 29 3.16 9.56 5.02
C ASN A 29 3.27 10.39 6.31
N ASP A 30 3.18 9.76 7.47
CA ASP A 30 3.37 10.48 8.72
C ASP A 30 4.80 11.03 8.79
N ASN A 31 4.92 12.31 9.07
CA ASN A 31 6.21 12.97 9.16
C ASN A 31 6.81 12.75 10.54
N ALA A 32 8.06 12.26 10.59
CA ALA A 32 8.75 12.02 11.84
C ALA A 32 8.90 13.30 12.66
N GLN A 33 9.03 14.45 11.99
CA GLN A 33 9.20 15.74 12.66
C GLN A 33 7.96 16.22 13.41
N ASP A 34 6.81 15.68 13.05
CA ASP A 34 5.57 16.06 13.72
C ASP A 34 5.36 15.30 15.02
N GLY A 35 6.28 14.40 15.37
CA GLY A 35 6.18 13.63 16.60
C GLY A 35 5.04 12.63 16.62
N ILE A 36 4.50 12.30 15.46
CA ILE A 36 3.37 11.37 15.37
C ILE A 36 3.86 9.96 15.65
N ASP A 37 3.20 9.31 16.60
CA ASP A 37 3.53 7.95 17.01
C ASP A 37 3.01 6.97 15.96
N ILE A 38 3.89 6.10 15.46
CA ILE A 38 3.52 5.08 14.48
C ILE A 38 3.44 3.68 15.10
N SER A 39 3.46 3.59 16.42
CA SER A 39 3.39 2.27 17.09
C SER A 39 2.11 1.51 16.74
N TRP A 40 1.07 2.21 16.27
CA TRP A 40 -0.18 1.56 15.83
C TRP A 40 0.06 0.53 14.73
N LEU A 41 1.17 0.62 13.99
CA LEU A 41 1.52 -0.37 12.97
C LEU A 41 1.62 -1.77 13.54
N TRP A 42 1.99 -1.88 14.82
CA TRP A 42 2.15 -3.18 15.45
C TRP A 42 0.82 -3.80 15.90
N ASP A 43 -0.24 -3.00 15.88
CA ASP A 43 -1.59 -3.46 16.22
C ASP A 43 -2.40 -3.88 15.00
N VAL A 44 -1.91 -3.59 13.79
CA VAL A 44 -2.60 -3.97 12.55
C VAL A 44 -2.19 -5.39 12.16
N ASP A 45 -3.16 -6.17 11.74
CA ASP A 45 -2.98 -7.60 11.45
C ASP A 45 -2.43 -7.81 10.03
N PHE A 46 -1.20 -7.37 9.80
CA PHE A 46 -0.56 -7.47 8.48
C PHE A 46 -0.25 -8.91 8.07
N ASP A 47 -0.20 -9.84 9.02
CA ASP A 47 0.06 -11.23 8.70
C ASP A 47 -1.03 -11.85 7.82
N ARG A 48 -2.20 -11.22 7.74
CA ARG A 48 -3.25 -11.65 6.82
C ARG A 48 -2.82 -11.56 5.36
N PHE A 49 -1.83 -10.73 5.05
CA PHE A 49 -1.28 -10.64 3.70
C PHE A 49 -0.38 -11.83 3.35
N SER A 50 -0.12 -12.72 4.29
CA SER A 50 0.58 -13.97 4.03
C SER A 50 -0.35 -15.00 3.40
N ASP A 51 -0.98 -14.59 2.30
CA ASP A 51 -1.97 -15.39 1.56
C ASP A 51 -1.50 -15.49 0.12
N GLU A 52 -1.73 -16.62 -0.51
CA GLU A 52 -1.28 -16.86 -1.88
C GLU A 52 -1.94 -15.93 -2.90
N SER A 53 -3.08 -15.33 -2.57
CA SER A 53 -3.72 -14.35 -3.46
C SER A 53 -2.95 -13.04 -3.53
N VAL A 54 -2.09 -12.75 -2.53
CA VAL A 54 -1.27 -11.54 -2.53
C VAL A 54 0.03 -11.84 -3.24
N CYS A 55 0.18 -11.32 -4.47
CA CYS A 55 1.32 -11.62 -5.32
C CYS A 55 2.54 -10.76 -5.01
N SER A 56 2.32 -9.53 -4.58
CA SER A 56 3.42 -8.64 -4.19
C SER A 56 2.94 -7.61 -3.18
N ILE A 57 3.87 -7.13 -2.36
CA ILE A 57 3.61 -6.03 -1.43
C ILE A 57 4.71 -5.00 -1.62
N THR A 58 4.31 -3.76 -1.86
CA THR A 58 5.23 -2.62 -1.95
C THR A 58 4.93 -1.68 -0.79
N VAL A 59 5.97 -1.26 -0.07
CA VAL A 59 5.85 -0.30 1.02
C VAL A 59 6.36 1.05 0.52
N SER A 60 5.60 2.10 0.78
CA SER A 60 5.83 3.38 0.15
C SER A 60 5.51 4.53 1.12
N GLY A 61 5.86 5.75 0.71
CA GLY A 61 5.64 6.93 1.51
C GLY A 61 6.81 7.23 2.44
N ILE A 62 6.64 8.25 3.28
CA ILE A 62 7.71 8.72 4.19
C ILE A 62 8.15 7.63 5.17
N ARG A 63 7.20 6.81 5.62
CA ARG A 63 7.49 5.76 6.62
C ARG A 63 7.69 4.37 5.99
N CYS A 64 8.08 4.32 4.73
CA CYS A 64 8.20 3.03 4.03
C CYS A 64 9.22 2.10 4.69
N GLN A 65 10.30 2.63 5.29
CA GLN A 65 11.28 1.80 5.95
C GLN A 65 10.74 1.17 7.24
N ASP A 66 9.96 1.94 7.99
CA ASP A 66 9.30 1.41 9.19
C ASP A 66 8.30 0.33 8.81
N MET A 67 7.58 0.54 7.72
CA MET A 67 6.61 -0.44 7.23
C MET A 67 7.31 -1.71 6.74
N ARG A 68 8.45 -1.57 6.07
CA ARG A 68 9.23 -2.71 5.63
C ARG A 68 9.70 -3.55 6.81
N LEU A 69 10.14 -2.89 7.88
CA LEU A 69 10.52 -3.60 9.11
C LEU A 69 9.33 -4.35 9.69
N ARG A 70 8.17 -3.74 9.68
CA ARG A 70 6.93 -4.36 10.16
C ARG A 70 6.61 -5.63 9.35
N MET A 71 6.75 -5.57 8.03
CA MET A 71 6.49 -6.72 7.16
C MET A 71 7.52 -7.83 7.39
N LYS A 72 8.78 -7.46 7.62
CA LYS A 72 9.81 -8.43 7.95
C LYS A 72 9.49 -9.20 9.22
N TYR A 73 8.89 -8.53 10.18
CA TYR A 73 8.54 -9.14 11.45
C TYR A 73 7.53 -10.28 11.29
N VAL A 74 6.67 -10.19 10.29
CA VAL A 74 5.71 -11.26 9.99
C VAL A 74 6.16 -12.14 8.83
N ASP A 75 7.43 -12.05 8.44
CA ASP A 75 8.05 -12.87 7.39
C ASP A 75 7.39 -12.71 6.03
N ILE A 76 6.92 -11.52 5.70
CA ILE A 76 6.34 -11.25 4.39
C ILE A 76 7.31 -10.37 3.60
N PRO A 77 7.80 -10.87 2.44
CA PRO A 77 8.69 -10.06 1.59
C PRO A 77 7.98 -8.82 1.08
N SER A 78 8.69 -7.72 1.03
CA SER A 78 8.14 -6.47 0.50
C SER A 78 9.18 -5.73 -0.33
N VAL A 79 8.69 -4.94 -1.29
CA VAL A 79 9.51 -4.07 -2.12
C VAL A 79 9.41 -2.66 -1.54
N LEU A 80 10.54 -1.99 -1.42
CA LEU A 80 10.58 -0.63 -0.88
C LEU A 80 10.65 0.37 -2.02
N GLU A 81 9.66 1.23 -2.13
CA GLU A 81 9.63 2.32 -3.09
C GLU A 81 9.03 3.55 -2.41
N ALA A 82 9.88 4.48 -2.00
CA ALA A 82 9.44 5.65 -1.24
C ALA A 82 8.49 6.56 -2.02
N ASP A 83 8.64 6.63 -3.33
CA ASP A 83 7.78 7.45 -4.18
C ASP A 83 6.48 6.70 -4.49
N VAL A 84 5.38 7.19 -3.92
CA VAL A 84 4.08 6.52 -4.04
C VAL A 84 3.62 6.47 -5.50
N GLU A 85 3.83 7.54 -6.25
CA GLU A 85 3.42 7.56 -7.66
C GLU A 85 4.17 6.50 -8.46
N LYS A 86 5.48 6.41 -8.24
CA LYS A 86 6.29 5.41 -8.93
C LYS A 86 5.86 3.99 -8.54
N ALA A 87 5.59 3.77 -7.26
CA ALA A 87 5.12 2.47 -6.79
C ALA A 87 3.84 2.04 -7.52
N ILE A 88 2.90 2.96 -7.66
CA ILE A 88 1.64 2.68 -8.34
C ILE A 88 1.88 2.41 -9.82
N ARG A 89 2.68 3.24 -10.48
CA ARG A 89 2.97 3.06 -11.92
C ARG A 89 3.64 1.72 -12.19
N ASP A 90 4.59 1.34 -11.36
CA ASP A 90 5.30 0.06 -11.53
C ASP A 90 4.34 -1.13 -11.41
N ARG A 91 3.40 -1.06 -10.47
CA ARG A 91 2.46 -2.16 -10.28
C ARG A 91 1.36 -2.20 -11.35
N VAL A 92 1.00 -1.06 -11.90
CA VAL A 92 0.06 -1.01 -13.00
C VAL A 92 0.67 -1.66 -14.25
N GLU A 93 1.97 -1.44 -14.49
CA GLU A 93 2.65 -1.98 -15.66
C GLU A 93 2.98 -3.47 -15.51
N ASP A 94 3.48 -3.87 -14.34
CA ASP A 94 4.09 -5.19 -14.13
C ASP A 94 3.29 -6.10 -13.20
N GLY A 95 2.13 -5.67 -12.73
CA GLY A 95 1.38 -6.41 -11.74
C GLY A 95 0.32 -7.33 -12.32
N THR A 96 -0.53 -7.83 -11.44
CA THR A 96 -1.60 -8.76 -11.78
C THR A 96 -2.76 -8.08 -12.51
N GLY A 97 -2.81 -6.76 -12.54
CA GLY A 97 -3.95 -5.99 -13.04
C GLY A 97 -4.96 -5.66 -11.96
N ASN A 98 -4.74 -6.12 -10.74
CA ASN A 98 -5.63 -5.90 -9.61
C ASN A 98 -4.80 -5.32 -8.47
N LEU A 99 -4.90 -4.02 -8.24
CA LEU A 99 -4.03 -3.30 -7.29
C LEU A 99 -4.85 -2.69 -6.17
N TYR A 100 -4.43 -2.97 -4.95
CA TYR A 100 -4.99 -2.33 -3.75
C TYR A 100 -3.96 -1.40 -3.14
N VAL A 101 -4.33 -0.15 -2.95
CA VAL A 101 -3.46 0.85 -2.31
C VAL A 101 -4.04 1.15 -0.93
N LEU A 102 -3.31 0.77 0.11
CA LEU A 102 -3.72 0.98 1.49
C LEU A 102 -2.96 2.18 2.05
N VAL A 103 -3.69 3.12 2.60
CA VAL A 103 -3.11 4.38 3.06
C VAL A 103 -3.51 4.67 4.50
N ASN A 104 -2.65 5.41 5.21
CA ASN A 104 -3.06 6.01 6.45
C ASN A 104 -3.70 7.37 6.16
N TYR A 105 -4.25 8.00 7.19
CA TYR A 105 -4.97 9.26 7.02
C TYR A 105 -4.10 10.32 6.33
N THR A 106 -2.83 10.42 6.71
CA THR A 106 -1.92 11.45 6.19
C THR A 106 -1.61 11.23 4.71
N ALA A 107 -1.61 9.99 4.24
CA ALA A 107 -1.33 9.69 2.84
C ALA A 107 -2.56 9.76 1.94
N LEU A 108 -3.74 9.90 2.52
CA LEU A 108 -5.00 9.79 1.81
C LEU A 108 -5.13 10.76 0.64
N PHE A 109 -4.92 12.05 0.92
CA PHE A 109 -5.13 13.07 -0.11
C PHE A 109 -4.09 13.01 -1.21
N SER A 110 -2.82 12.82 -0.86
CA SER A 110 -1.76 12.73 -1.87
C SER A 110 -1.95 11.53 -2.78
N THR A 111 -2.35 10.39 -2.21
CA THR A 111 -2.61 9.18 -2.99
C THR A 111 -3.81 9.38 -3.91
N ARG A 112 -4.87 9.98 -3.41
CA ARG A 112 -6.05 10.27 -4.21
C ARG A 112 -5.71 11.15 -5.40
N ASN A 113 -4.87 12.18 -5.19
CA ASN A 113 -4.45 13.07 -6.26
C ASN A 113 -3.62 12.35 -7.31
N ILE A 114 -2.73 11.44 -6.88
CA ILE A 114 -1.93 10.62 -7.78
C ILE A 114 -2.85 9.76 -8.65
N LEU A 115 -3.83 9.10 -8.06
CA LEU A 115 -4.74 8.24 -8.78
C LEU A 115 -5.58 9.01 -9.79
N LYS A 116 -6.02 10.21 -9.45
CA LYS A 116 -6.75 11.07 -10.37
C LYS A 116 -5.88 11.48 -11.56
N LYS A 117 -4.62 11.79 -11.30
CA LYS A 117 -3.67 12.14 -12.35
C LYS A 117 -3.47 10.98 -13.32
N LEU A 118 -3.28 9.77 -12.80
CA LEU A 118 -3.08 8.59 -13.62
C LEU A 118 -4.33 8.26 -14.44
N GLU A 119 -5.49 8.42 -13.86
CA GLU A 119 -6.76 8.23 -14.56
C GLU A 119 -6.88 9.19 -15.75
N GLY A 120 -6.47 10.44 -15.56
CA GLY A 120 -6.47 11.43 -16.63
C GLY A 120 -5.52 11.10 -17.75
N GLU A 121 -4.37 10.50 -17.42
CA GLU A 121 -3.38 10.11 -18.44
C GLU A 121 -3.85 8.95 -19.31
N HIS A 122 -4.75 8.12 -18.81
CA HIS A 122 -5.25 6.95 -19.52
C HIS A 122 -6.51 7.24 -20.35
N LYS A 123 -6.91 8.48 -20.37
CA LYS A 123 -7.99 8.93 -21.24
C LYS A 123 -7.41 9.43 -22.56
#